data_a86f3f1f2117912d275a5d817cbe482b
#
_entry.id   a86f3f1f2117912d275a5d817cbe482b
#
_cell.length_a   1.000
_cell.length_b   1.000
_cell.length_c   1.000
_cell.angle_alpha   90.00
_cell.angle_beta   90.00
_cell.angle_gamma   90.00
#
_symmetry.space_group_name_H-M   'P 1'
#
loop_
_entity.id
_entity.type
_entity.pdbx_description
1 polymer ?
#
loop_
_entity_poly.entity_id
_entity_poly.type
_entity_poly.pdbx_seq_one_letter_code
_entity_poly.pdbx_strand_id
1 'polypeptide(L)'
;NPEFIRFFYACQYAGLIPVALPASVKVGAHCAYVAQLKQLLEASDAEIGMASEGYLSFLQEASEGLSMRMVDAPEAFHALPFDVQPLHQAEPDDISYIQYTSGSTRFPRGVVIKHRTAMANLHGIVSHGLEMSGSDRMMSWLPFYHDMGLVGFVLVPMAAQISIDYLDTREFAMRPRQWLSLMTKTRATISFAPSFGYDLCARRVRASDIATYDLSNWRVA
;
A
#
# COMPACT_ATOMS: atom_id res chain seq x y z
N ASN A 1 -6.56 -2.09 -3.42
CA ASN A 1 -7.74 -1.30 -3.78
C ASN A 1 -7.27 -0.04 -4.52
N PRO A 2 -7.76 0.23 -5.76
CA PRO A 2 -7.40 1.43 -6.54
C PRO A 2 -7.67 2.74 -5.80
N GLU A 3 -8.72 2.79 -4.98
CA GLU A 3 -9.07 3.98 -4.20
C GLU A 3 -7.97 4.39 -3.24
N PHE A 4 -7.27 3.44 -2.61
CA PHE A 4 -6.12 3.77 -1.77
C PHE A 4 -5.07 4.60 -2.54
N ILE A 5 -4.72 4.19 -3.76
CA ILE A 5 -3.72 4.88 -4.58
C ILE A 5 -4.20 6.28 -4.96
N ARG A 6 -5.47 6.39 -5.39
CA ARG A 6 -6.09 7.69 -5.74
C ARG A 6 -6.04 8.66 -4.58
N PHE A 7 -6.52 8.24 -3.40
CA PHE A 7 -6.57 9.12 -2.23
C PHE A 7 -5.20 9.40 -1.65
N PHE A 8 -4.26 8.45 -1.72
CA PHE A 8 -2.89 8.70 -1.29
C PHE A 8 -2.25 9.85 -2.08
N TYR A 9 -2.39 9.85 -3.41
CA TYR A 9 -1.88 10.95 -4.23
C TYR A 9 -2.75 12.20 -4.17
N ALA A 10 -4.06 12.07 -4.01
CA ALA A 10 -4.94 13.21 -3.81
C ALA A 10 -4.56 14.02 -2.56
N CYS A 11 -4.19 13.34 -1.47
CA CYS A 11 -3.66 14.01 -0.27
C CYS A 11 -2.43 14.86 -0.60
N GLN A 12 -1.48 14.33 -1.38
CA GLN A 12 -0.27 15.05 -1.79
C GLN A 12 -0.63 16.36 -2.52
N TYR A 13 -1.56 16.28 -3.49
CA TYR A 13 -2.00 17.44 -4.27
C TYR A 13 -2.84 18.43 -3.46
N ALA A 14 -3.49 17.96 -2.38
CA ALA A 14 -4.25 18.81 -1.47
C ALA A 14 -3.42 19.39 -0.31
N GLY A 15 -2.13 19.06 -0.21
CA GLY A 15 -1.28 19.46 0.93
C GLY A 15 -1.62 18.72 2.23
N LEU A 16 -2.26 17.57 2.13
CA LEU A 16 -2.58 16.69 3.26
C LEU A 16 -1.52 15.59 3.39
N ILE A 17 -1.28 15.14 4.62
CA ILE A 17 -0.31 14.09 4.91
C ILE A 17 -1.03 12.74 5.00
N PRO A 18 -0.88 11.84 4.00
CA PRO A 18 -1.50 10.53 4.05
C PRO A 18 -0.80 9.62 5.07
N VAL A 19 -1.60 8.83 5.79
CA VAL A 19 -1.16 7.83 6.75
C VAL A 19 -1.79 6.48 6.41
N ALA A 20 -1.00 5.54 5.95
CA ALA A 20 -1.48 4.20 5.61
C ALA A 20 -1.65 3.35 6.88
N LEU A 21 -2.89 2.99 7.20
CA LEU A 21 -3.22 2.19 8.38
C LEU A 21 -3.33 0.69 8.05
N PRO A 22 -2.96 -0.20 8.99
CA PRO A 22 -3.09 -1.64 8.79
C PRO A 22 -4.55 -2.06 8.57
N ALA A 23 -4.81 -2.80 7.51
CA ALA A 23 -6.11 -3.37 7.17
C ALA A 23 -6.10 -4.89 7.40
N SER A 24 -5.81 -5.33 8.62
CA SER A 24 -5.72 -6.74 8.98
C SER A 24 -6.48 -7.01 10.28
N VAL A 25 -7.63 -7.65 10.15
CA VAL A 25 -8.44 -8.09 11.30
C VAL A 25 -8.26 -9.60 11.47
N LYS A 26 -7.72 -10.01 12.60
CA LYS A 26 -7.70 -11.42 12.99
C LYS A 26 -9.09 -11.79 13.51
N VAL A 27 -9.56 -13.00 13.21
CA VAL A 27 -10.83 -13.52 13.72
C VAL A 27 -10.83 -13.42 15.25
N GLY A 28 -11.88 -12.80 15.82
CA GLY A 28 -12.02 -12.59 17.26
C GLY A 28 -11.21 -11.44 17.86
N ALA A 29 -10.52 -10.64 17.06
CA ALA A 29 -9.68 -9.54 17.55
C ALA A 29 -10.30 -8.13 17.35
N HIS A 30 -11.63 -8.01 17.28
CA HIS A 30 -12.34 -6.75 17.03
C HIS A 30 -11.86 -5.63 17.97
N CYS A 31 -12.04 -5.78 19.26
CA CYS A 31 -11.68 -4.73 20.25
C CYS A 31 -10.19 -4.36 20.19
N ALA A 32 -9.32 -5.36 20.01
CA ALA A 32 -7.87 -5.10 19.91
C ALA A 32 -7.51 -4.31 18.65
N TYR A 33 -8.17 -4.60 17.55
CA TYR A 33 -7.96 -3.88 16.29
C TYR A 33 -8.49 -2.45 16.35
N VAL A 34 -9.70 -2.24 16.89
CA VAL A 34 -10.27 -0.90 17.12
C VAL A 34 -9.39 -0.08 18.05
N ALA A 35 -8.93 -0.65 19.17
CA ALA A 35 -8.02 0.03 20.09
C ALA A 35 -6.69 0.41 19.41
N GLN A 36 -6.14 -0.47 18.57
CA GLN A 36 -4.96 -0.17 17.78
C GLN A 36 -5.19 0.98 16.79
N LEU A 37 -6.30 0.96 16.04
CA LEU A 37 -6.66 2.03 15.12
C LEU A 37 -6.79 3.36 15.85
N LYS A 38 -7.49 3.39 16.99
CA LYS A 38 -7.67 4.59 17.80
C LYS A 38 -6.33 5.21 18.19
N GLN A 39 -5.40 4.40 18.69
CA GLN A 39 -4.06 4.86 19.04
C GLN A 39 -3.28 5.43 17.84
N LEU A 40 -3.46 4.83 16.64
CA LEU A 40 -2.80 5.33 15.43
C LEU A 40 -3.41 6.66 14.96
N LEU A 41 -4.74 6.81 15.06
CA LEU A 41 -5.45 8.06 14.76
C LEU A 41 -5.02 9.19 15.71
N GLU A 42 -4.99 8.93 17.02
CA GLU A 42 -4.52 9.87 18.04
C GLU A 42 -3.05 10.27 17.79
N ALA A 43 -2.17 9.29 17.56
CA ALA A 43 -0.74 9.53 17.38
C ALA A 43 -0.42 10.30 16.09
N SER A 44 -1.26 10.25 15.08
CA SER A 44 -1.12 11.00 13.82
C SER A 44 -1.89 12.30 13.79
N ASP A 45 -2.66 12.62 14.85
CA ASP A 45 -3.57 13.77 14.88
C ASP A 45 -4.46 13.84 13.63
N ALA A 46 -5.04 12.67 13.28
CA ALA A 46 -5.78 12.51 12.04
C ALA A 46 -7.10 13.27 12.07
N GLU A 47 -7.34 14.12 11.08
CA GLU A 47 -8.61 14.86 10.93
C GLU A 47 -9.59 14.18 9.98
N ILE A 48 -9.10 13.36 9.07
CA ILE A 48 -9.90 12.68 8.05
C ILE A 48 -9.55 11.20 8.05
N GLY A 49 -10.57 10.36 8.05
CA GLY A 49 -10.42 8.91 7.97
C GLY A 49 -11.21 8.33 6.79
N MET A 50 -10.58 7.46 6.02
CA MET A 50 -11.23 6.77 4.92
C MET A 50 -10.95 5.27 4.97
N ALA A 51 -11.99 4.47 4.82
CA ALA A 51 -11.86 3.03 4.72
C ALA A 51 -12.88 2.45 3.74
N SER A 52 -12.54 1.33 3.09
CA SER A 52 -13.52 0.57 2.32
C SER A 52 -14.58 -0.03 3.25
N GLU A 53 -15.77 -0.34 2.70
CA GLU A 53 -16.94 -0.87 3.43
C GLU A 53 -16.59 -1.94 4.47
N GLY A 54 -15.73 -2.89 4.12
CA GLY A 54 -15.33 -3.98 5.04
C GLY A 54 -14.49 -3.57 6.24
N TYR A 55 -14.02 -2.32 6.30
CA TYR A 55 -13.21 -1.77 7.39
C TYR A 55 -13.78 -0.48 7.98
N LEU A 56 -14.80 0.10 7.36
CA LEU A 56 -15.35 1.39 7.75
C LEU A 56 -15.89 1.38 9.18
N SER A 57 -16.65 0.36 9.56
CA SER A 57 -17.20 0.26 10.91
C SER A 57 -16.13 0.25 12.01
N PHE A 58 -15.00 -0.41 11.76
CA PHE A 58 -13.88 -0.40 12.71
C PHE A 58 -13.22 0.99 12.82
N LEU A 59 -13.11 1.70 11.71
CA LEU A 59 -12.54 3.03 11.68
C LEU A 59 -13.47 4.05 12.36
N GLN A 60 -14.78 3.95 12.13
CA GLN A 60 -15.79 4.77 12.80
C GLN A 60 -15.77 4.55 14.30
N GLU A 61 -15.80 3.29 14.78
CA GLU A 61 -15.70 2.97 16.19
C GLU A 61 -14.39 3.48 16.82
N ALA A 62 -13.26 3.34 16.11
CA ALA A 62 -11.97 3.84 16.56
C ALA A 62 -11.91 5.37 16.64
N SER A 63 -12.68 6.07 15.83
CA SER A 63 -12.74 7.55 15.79
C SER A 63 -13.67 8.15 16.85
N GLU A 64 -14.44 7.34 17.56
CA GLU A 64 -15.33 7.82 18.61
C GLU A 64 -14.56 8.59 19.70
N GLY A 65 -15.02 9.84 19.95
CA GLY A 65 -14.41 10.75 20.91
C GLY A 65 -13.15 11.46 20.39
N LEU A 66 -12.75 11.26 19.14
CA LEU A 66 -11.70 12.05 18.48
C LEU A 66 -12.30 13.21 17.68
N SER A 67 -11.52 14.29 17.52
CA SER A 67 -11.95 15.49 16.78
C SER A 67 -11.72 15.33 15.28
N MET A 68 -12.32 14.29 14.68
CA MET A 68 -12.22 14.06 13.24
C MET A 68 -13.32 14.80 12.48
N ARG A 69 -12.96 15.41 11.36
CA ARG A 69 -13.88 16.17 10.49
C ARG A 69 -14.76 15.24 9.64
N MET A 70 -14.20 14.14 9.18
CA MET A 70 -14.91 13.17 8.33
C MET A 70 -14.30 11.78 8.46
N VAL A 71 -15.14 10.77 8.63
CA VAL A 71 -14.77 9.35 8.62
C VAL A 71 -15.79 8.59 7.80
N ASP A 72 -15.44 8.19 6.58
CA ASP A 72 -16.40 7.57 5.67
C ASP A 72 -15.74 6.67 4.61
N ALA A 73 -16.58 6.06 3.78
CA ALA A 73 -16.17 5.29 2.61
C ALA A 73 -15.74 6.22 1.44
N PRO A 74 -14.94 5.73 0.47
CA PRO A 74 -14.50 6.50 -0.69
C PRO A 74 -15.64 7.19 -1.43
N GLU A 75 -16.80 6.57 -1.52
CA GLU A 75 -17.98 7.07 -2.23
C GLU A 75 -18.49 8.38 -1.64
N ALA A 76 -18.45 8.53 -0.32
CA ALA A 76 -18.85 9.77 0.35
C ALA A 76 -17.91 10.94 0.00
N PHE A 77 -16.60 10.67 -0.10
CA PHE A 77 -15.63 11.67 -0.53
C PHE A 77 -15.80 12.07 -2.00
N HIS A 78 -16.14 11.12 -2.88
CA HIS A 78 -16.45 11.42 -4.28
C HIS A 78 -17.73 12.23 -4.45
N ALA A 79 -18.66 12.17 -3.49
CA ALA A 79 -19.91 12.94 -3.49
C ALA A 79 -19.76 14.36 -2.95
N LEU A 80 -18.59 14.74 -2.40
CA LEU A 80 -18.36 16.10 -1.93
C LEU A 80 -18.46 17.10 -3.10
N PRO A 81 -18.93 18.34 -2.83
CA PRO A 81 -18.98 19.38 -3.84
C PRO A 81 -17.59 19.60 -4.45
N PHE A 82 -17.55 19.64 -5.78
CA PHE A 82 -16.32 19.93 -6.51
C PHE A 82 -16.02 21.43 -6.45
N ASP A 83 -14.87 21.78 -5.92
CA ASP A 83 -14.33 23.13 -5.93
C ASP A 83 -12.93 23.12 -6.54
N VAL A 84 -12.69 24.01 -7.50
CA VAL A 84 -11.39 24.12 -8.17
C VAL A 84 -10.46 24.95 -7.30
N GLN A 85 -9.58 24.26 -6.58
CA GLN A 85 -8.52 24.91 -5.81
C GLN A 85 -7.17 24.72 -6.50
N PRO A 86 -6.22 25.66 -6.37
CA PRO A 86 -4.85 25.45 -6.80
C PRO A 86 -4.26 24.21 -6.12
N LEU A 87 -3.56 23.40 -6.89
CA LEU A 87 -2.84 22.24 -6.34
C LEU A 87 -1.74 22.74 -5.40
N HIS A 88 -1.59 22.04 -4.28
CA HIS A 88 -0.48 22.29 -3.36
C HIS A 88 0.86 22.07 -4.04
N GLN A 89 1.75 23.04 -3.94
CA GLN A 89 3.12 22.94 -4.41
C GLN A 89 3.99 22.48 -3.23
N ALA A 90 4.29 21.19 -3.22
CA ALA A 90 5.07 20.59 -2.14
C ALA A 90 6.54 21.02 -2.22
N GLU A 91 7.09 21.44 -1.08
CA GLU A 91 8.51 21.73 -0.94
C GLU A 91 9.30 20.46 -0.53
N PRO A 92 10.60 20.38 -0.81
CA PRO A 92 11.40 19.21 -0.48
C PRO A 92 11.37 18.82 1.01
N ASP A 93 11.20 19.77 1.89
CA ASP A 93 11.16 19.58 3.34
C ASP A 93 9.77 19.28 3.91
N ASP A 94 8.73 19.40 3.12
CA ASP A 94 7.38 19.04 3.52
C ASP A 94 7.27 17.55 3.78
N ILE A 95 6.33 17.20 4.67
CA ILE A 95 6.04 15.80 4.98
C ILE A 95 5.24 15.19 3.83
N SER A 96 5.81 14.18 3.20
CA SER A 96 5.15 13.45 2.13
C SER A 96 4.12 12.46 2.67
N TYR A 97 4.47 11.69 3.67
CA TYR A 97 3.57 10.73 4.33
C TYR A 97 4.13 10.29 5.67
N ILE A 98 3.27 9.69 6.49
CA ILE A 98 3.68 8.98 7.71
C ILE A 98 3.44 7.51 7.52
N GLN A 99 4.45 6.69 7.84
CA GLN A 99 4.34 5.25 7.81
C GLN A 99 4.60 4.64 9.17
N TYR A 100 3.63 3.85 9.65
CA TYR A 100 3.79 3.12 10.89
C TYR A 100 4.61 1.84 10.66
N THR A 101 5.63 1.66 11.49
CA THR A 101 6.44 0.44 11.48
C THR A 101 5.84 -0.60 12.41
N SER A 102 5.96 -1.86 12.05
CA SER A 102 5.60 -3.00 12.89
C SER A 102 6.54 -3.25 14.07
N GLY A 103 7.37 -2.28 14.43
CA GLY A 103 8.51 -2.32 15.34
C GLY A 103 8.43 -3.32 16.50
N SER A 104 9.59 -3.69 17.04
CA SER A 104 9.76 -4.57 18.21
C SER A 104 9.18 -3.99 19.52
N THR A 105 8.66 -2.78 19.50
CA THR A 105 8.02 -2.09 20.61
C THR A 105 6.53 -2.34 20.65
N ARG A 106 5.94 -2.28 21.85
CA ARG A 106 4.51 -2.53 22.11
C ARG A 106 3.56 -1.65 21.28
N PHE A 107 4.05 -0.52 20.79
CA PHE A 107 3.28 0.43 19.96
C PHE A 107 4.02 0.71 18.64
N PRO A 108 3.32 0.73 17.49
CA PRO A 108 3.89 1.15 16.23
C PRO A 108 4.44 2.58 16.31
N ARG A 109 5.58 2.82 15.68
CA ARG A 109 6.15 4.17 15.58
C ARG A 109 5.83 4.74 14.22
N GLY A 110 5.26 5.95 14.18
CA GLY A 110 5.07 6.71 12.95
C GLY A 110 6.40 7.31 12.48
N VAL A 111 6.86 6.85 11.33
CA VAL A 111 8.05 7.41 10.67
C VAL A 111 7.60 8.51 9.72
N VAL A 112 8.07 9.72 9.95
CA VAL A 112 7.80 10.90 9.12
C VAL A 112 8.73 10.88 7.91
N ILE A 113 8.16 10.82 6.71
CA ILE A 113 8.90 10.80 5.44
C ILE A 113 8.70 12.14 4.73
N LYS A 114 9.80 12.87 4.50
CA LYS A 114 9.81 14.11 3.72
C LYS A 114 9.88 13.82 2.22
N HIS A 115 9.39 14.75 1.39
CA HIS A 115 9.45 14.62 -0.08
C HIS A 115 10.87 14.35 -0.58
N ARG A 116 11.87 15.11 -0.12
CA ARG A 116 13.27 14.87 -0.50
C ARG A 116 13.78 13.48 -0.15
N THR A 117 13.35 12.93 1.01
CA THR A 117 13.76 11.59 1.44
C THR A 117 13.11 10.52 0.58
N ALA A 118 11.81 10.67 0.30
CA ALA A 118 11.08 9.77 -0.58
C ALA A 118 11.71 9.79 -1.99
N MET A 119 11.93 10.96 -2.56
CA MET A 119 12.49 11.09 -3.91
C MET A 119 13.91 10.54 -4.03
N ALA A 120 14.78 10.79 -3.04
CA ALA A 120 16.13 10.22 -3.02
C ALA A 120 16.11 8.69 -2.95
N ASN A 121 15.23 8.12 -2.11
CA ASN A 121 15.06 6.68 -2.02
C ASN A 121 14.51 6.08 -3.33
N LEU A 122 13.47 6.69 -3.92
CA LEU A 122 12.90 6.25 -5.19
C LEU A 122 13.92 6.30 -6.33
N HIS A 123 14.71 7.36 -6.41
CA HIS A 123 15.81 7.45 -7.37
C HIS A 123 16.83 6.33 -7.18
N GLY A 124 17.24 6.08 -5.95
CA GLY A 124 18.16 4.98 -5.61
C GLY A 124 17.61 3.61 -6.04
N ILE A 125 16.34 3.34 -5.73
CA ILE A 125 15.68 2.06 -6.10
C ILE A 125 15.57 1.92 -7.62
N VAL A 126 15.04 2.95 -8.30
CA VAL A 126 14.77 2.90 -9.75
C VAL A 126 16.06 2.79 -10.54
N SER A 127 17.05 3.65 -10.22
CA SER A 127 18.25 3.80 -11.07
C SER A 127 19.40 2.87 -10.70
N HIS A 128 19.51 2.45 -9.42
CA HIS A 128 20.66 1.70 -8.93
C HIS A 128 20.28 0.33 -8.34
N GLY A 129 19.12 0.23 -7.70
CA GLY A 129 18.70 -1.03 -7.07
C GLY A 129 18.07 -1.99 -8.06
N LEU A 130 17.09 -1.52 -8.81
CA LEU A 130 16.34 -2.32 -9.76
C LEU A 130 16.76 -2.09 -11.22
N GLU A 131 17.52 -1.04 -11.51
CA GLU A 131 17.97 -0.66 -12.87
C GLU A 131 16.79 -0.71 -13.86
N MET A 132 15.73 0.04 -13.52
CA MET A 132 14.45 -0.06 -14.21
C MET A 132 14.50 0.59 -15.59
N SER A 133 13.79 -0.01 -16.52
CA SER A 133 13.65 0.47 -17.90
C SER A 133 12.17 0.60 -18.29
N GLY A 134 11.87 1.33 -19.35
CA GLY A 134 10.51 1.48 -19.85
C GLY A 134 9.84 0.18 -20.34
N SER A 135 10.62 -0.89 -20.51
CA SER A 135 10.10 -2.22 -20.86
C SER A 135 9.70 -3.05 -19.64
N ASP A 136 10.03 -2.59 -18.43
CA ASP A 136 9.65 -3.29 -17.20
C ASP A 136 8.16 -3.22 -16.92
N ARG A 137 7.67 -4.27 -16.29
CA ARG A 137 6.30 -4.37 -15.77
C ARG A 137 6.36 -4.99 -14.39
N MET A 138 5.66 -4.39 -13.45
CA MET A 138 5.63 -4.89 -12.08
C MET A 138 4.35 -5.68 -11.78
N MET A 139 4.43 -6.53 -10.79
CA MET A 139 3.30 -7.25 -10.23
C MET A 139 3.48 -7.38 -8.71
N SER A 140 2.40 -7.14 -7.94
CA SER A 140 2.48 -7.28 -6.48
C SER A 140 1.16 -7.75 -5.87
N TRP A 141 1.28 -8.49 -4.76
CA TRP A 141 0.19 -8.85 -3.86
C TRP A 141 0.37 -8.26 -2.46
N LEU A 142 1.42 -7.44 -2.26
CA LEU A 142 1.76 -6.88 -0.95
C LEU A 142 0.76 -5.80 -0.51
N PRO A 143 0.45 -5.74 0.78
CA PRO A 143 -0.45 -4.73 1.32
C PRO A 143 0.20 -3.33 1.28
N PHE A 144 -0.58 -2.32 0.93
CA PHE A 144 -0.09 -0.94 0.77
C PHE A 144 0.22 -0.22 2.09
N TYR A 145 -0.20 -0.76 3.23
CA TYR A 145 0.18 -0.20 4.53
C TYR A 145 1.57 -0.66 5.00
N HIS A 146 2.19 -1.59 4.30
CA HIS A 146 3.56 -2.05 4.57
C HIS A 146 4.54 -1.33 3.64
N ASP A 147 5.75 -1.01 4.14
CA ASP A 147 6.79 -0.30 3.39
C ASP A 147 7.13 -0.95 2.04
N MET A 148 7.34 -2.26 2.02
CA MET A 148 7.61 -3.00 0.80
C MET A 148 6.47 -2.87 -0.23
N GLY A 149 5.20 -2.86 0.21
CA GLY A 149 4.05 -2.65 -0.65
C GLY A 149 3.88 -1.20 -1.08
N LEU A 150 3.99 -0.25 -0.16
CA LEU A 150 3.82 1.17 -0.46
C LEU A 150 4.99 1.70 -1.29
N VAL A 151 6.20 1.58 -0.79
CA VAL A 151 7.37 2.13 -1.50
C VAL A 151 7.67 1.33 -2.75
N GLY A 152 7.78 0.00 -2.64
CA GLY A 152 8.20 -0.86 -3.74
C GLY A 152 7.17 -0.98 -4.87
N PHE A 153 5.88 -0.91 -4.55
CA PHE A 153 4.84 -1.23 -5.54
C PHE A 153 3.74 -0.17 -5.71
N VAL A 154 3.81 0.97 -5.01
CA VAL A 154 2.97 2.13 -5.32
C VAL A 154 3.85 3.30 -5.76
N LEU A 155 4.84 3.67 -4.97
CA LEU A 155 5.67 4.85 -5.26
C LEU A 155 6.69 4.58 -6.37
N VAL A 156 7.38 3.43 -6.36
CA VAL A 156 8.40 3.08 -7.37
C VAL A 156 7.83 3.00 -8.78
N PRO A 157 6.74 2.25 -9.08
CA PRO A 157 6.21 2.21 -10.44
C PRO A 157 5.72 3.57 -10.93
N MET A 158 5.19 4.42 -10.03
CA MET A 158 4.81 5.78 -10.37
C MET A 158 6.04 6.62 -10.72
N ALA A 159 7.11 6.55 -9.93
CA ALA A 159 8.35 7.29 -10.20
C ALA A 159 9.05 6.82 -11.48
N ALA A 160 9.00 5.52 -11.78
CA ALA A 160 9.55 4.93 -12.98
C ALA A 160 8.63 5.02 -14.21
N GLN A 161 7.38 5.48 -14.05
CA GLN A 161 6.35 5.56 -15.08
C GLN A 161 6.12 4.22 -15.82
N ILE A 162 6.09 3.11 -15.06
CA ILE A 162 5.86 1.78 -15.60
C ILE A 162 4.54 1.19 -15.13
N SER A 163 4.03 0.22 -15.87
CA SER A 163 2.80 -0.48 -15.54
C SER A 163 3.00 -1.45 -14.38
N ILE A 164 1.97 -1.54 -13.54
CA ILE A 164 1.91 -2.52 -12.45
C ILE A 164 0.55 -3.20 -12.39
N ASP A 165 0.53 -4.49 -12.12
CA ASP A 165 -0.65 -5.29 -11.81
C ASP A 165 -0.69 -5.62 -10.32
N TYR A 166 -1.89 -5.64 -9.75
CA TYR A 166 -2.08 -5.98 -8.34
C TYR A 166 -2.95 -7.21 -8.19
N LEU A 167 -2.53 -8.10 -7.30
CA LEU A 167 -3.32 -9.20 -6.77
C LEU A 167 -3.72 -8.85 -5.32
N ASP A 168 -4.96 -9.12 -4.96
CA ASP A 168 -5.39 -8.93 -3.57
C ASP A 168 -4.60 -9.85 -2.63
N THR A 169 -4.16 -9.31 -1.49
CA THR A 169 -3.35 -10.04 -0.50
C THR A 169 -4.07 -11.29 0.04
N ARG A 170 -5.40 -11.22 0.21
CA ARG A 170 -6.21 -12.38 0.67
C ARG A 170 -6.32 -13.44 -0.43
N GLU A 171 -6.49 -13.01 -1.67
CA GLU A 171 -6.48 -13.93 -2.83
C GLU A 171 -5.15 -14.65 -2.94
N PHE A 172 -4.03 -13.95 -2.76
CA PHE A 172 -2.71 -14.59 -2.69
C PHE A 172 -2.64 -15.60 -1.55
N ALA A 173 -3.07 -15.23 -0.35
CA ALA A 173 -3.02 -16.12 0.81
C ALA A 173 -3.85 -17.40 0.62
N MET A 174 -5.01 -17.29 -0.02
CA MET A 174 -5.88 -18.43 -0.33
C MET A 174 -5.35 -19.28 -1.50
N ARG A 175 -4.81 -18.62 -2.53
CA ARG A 175 -4.44 -19.22 -3.81
C ARG A 175 -3.09 -18.66 -4.31
N PRO A 176 -1.96 -19.00 -3.67
CA PRO A 176 -0.65 -18.41 -4.01
C PRO A 176 -0.23 -18.66 -5.46
N ARG A 177 -0.71 -19.72 -6.08
CA ARG A 177 -0.52 -20.00 -7.51
C ARG A 177 -1.00 -18.88 -8.44
N GLN A 178 -1.93 -18.03 -7.99
CA GLN A 178 -2.40 -16.88 -8.79
C GLN A 178 -1.30 -15.86 -9.04
N TRP A 179 -0.36 -15.71 -8.12
CA TRP A 179 0.81 -14.88 -8.34
C TRP A 179 1.60 -15.34 -9.57
N LEU A 180 1.96 -16.63 -9.64
CA LEU A 180 2.70 -17.20 -10.77
C LEU A 180 1.90 -17.14 -12.08
N SER A 181 0.59 -17.41 -12.01
CA SER A 181 -0.31 -17.28 -13.16
C SER A 181 -0.33 -15.84 -13.71
N LEU A 182 -0.42 -14.84 -12.83
CA LEU A 182 -0.42 -13.46 -13.26
C LEU A 182 0.94 -13.02 -13.79
N MET A 183 2.05 -13.43 -13.16
CA MET A 183 3.40 -13.20 -13.69
C MET A 183 3.52 -13.73 -15.13
N THR A 184 3.05 -14.94 -15.37
CA THR A 184 3.01 -15.54 -16.71
C THR A 184 2.15 -14.73 -17.69
N LYS A 185 0.91 -14.43 -17.28
CA LYS A 185 -0.08 -13.75 -18.13
C LYS A 185 0.34 -12.32 -18.49
N THR A 186 0.85 -11.58 -17.53
CA THR A 186 1.20 -10.17 -17.71
C THR A 186 2.63 -9.98 -18.20
N ARG A 187 3.42 -11.05 -18.21
CA ARG A 187 4.86 -11.04 -18.52
C ARG A 187 5.62 -10.06 -17.64
N ALA A 188 5.21 -9.95 -16.37
CA ALA A 188 5.85 -9.05 -15.42
C ALA A 188 7.33 -9.42 -15.21
N THR A 189 8.16 -8.39 -15.13
CA THR A 189 9.63 -8.54 -15.04
C THR A 189 10.12 -8.37 -13.60
N ILE A 190 9.34 -7.67 -12.76
CA ILE A 190 9.71 -7.36 -11.39
C ILE A 190 8.55 -7.71 -10.46
N SER A 191 8.82 -8.59 -9.51
CA SER A 191 7.90 -8.90 -8.41
C SER A 191 8.71 -9.52 -7.28
N PHE A 192 8.64 -8.97 -6.10
CA PHE A 192 9.35 -9.48 -4.93
C PHE A 192 8.42 -9.50 -3.71
N ALA A 193 8.76 -10.36 -2.77
CA ALA A 193 7.97 -10.56 -1.57
C ALA A 193 8.84 -11.05 -0.41
N PRO A 194 8.34 -11.00 0.83
CA PRO A 194 9.00 -11.68 1.94
C PRO A 194 9.11 -13.20 1.67
N SER A 195 10.15 -13.82 2.23
CA SER A 195 10.50 -15.24 1.99
C SER A 195 9.32 -16.20 2.16
N PHE A 196 8.39 -15.92 3.09
CA PHE A 196 7.21 -16.77 3.28
C PHE A 196 6.29 -16.84 2.04
N GLY A 197 6.29 -15.81 1.20
CA GLY A 197 5.50 -15.79 -0.03
C GLY A 197 5.96 -16.85 -1.02
N TYR A 198 7.26 -16.97 -1.19
CA TYR A 198 7.88 -18.03 -2.03
C TYR A 198 7.68 -19.42 -1.43
N ASP A 199 7.87 -19.56 -0.12
CA ASP A 199 7.64 -20.82 0.59
C ASP A 199 6.17 -21.27 0.46
N LEU A 200 5.22 -20.35 0.56
CA LEU A 200 3.81 -20.66 0.37
C LEU A 200 3.51 -21.15 -1.06
N CYS A 201 4.12 -20.54 -2.08
CA CYS A 201 4.04 -21.00 -3.46
C CYS A 201 4.64 -22.41 -3.59
N ALA A 202 5.86 -22.62 -3.09
CA ALA A 202 6.55 -23.90 -3.19
C ALA A 202 5.75 -25.06 -2.56
N ARG A 203 5.04 -24.78 -1.45
CA ARG A 203 4.21 -25.81 -0.78
C ARG A 203 2.85 -26.07 -1.43
N ARG A 204 2.28 -25.07 -2.13
CA ARG A 204 0.89 -25.14 -2.61
C ARG A 204 0.74 -25.24 -4.12
N VAL A 205 1.79 -24.99 -4.88
CA VAL A 205 1.79 -25.18 -6.34
C VAL A 205 2.01 -26.67 -6.63
N ARG A 206 1.13 -27.23 -7.44
CA ARG A 206 1.22 -28.66 -7.81
C ARG A 206 2.27 -28.83 -8.91
N ALA A 207 2.95 -29.98 -8.93
CA ALA A 207 3.90 -30.31 -9.97
C ALA A 207 3.30 -30.22 -11.38
N SER A 208 2.01 -30.61 -11.53
CA SER A 208 1.27 -30.52 -12.79
C SER A 208 1.08 -29.07 -13.28
N ASP A 209 1.05 -28.12 -12.37
CA ASP A 209 0.79 -26.71 -12.70
C ASP A 209 2.08 -25.99 -13.11
N ILE A 210 3.25 -26.51 -12.69
CA ILE A 210 4.57 -25.87 -12.95
C ILE A 210 4.81 -25.69 -14.45
N ALA A 211 4.47 -26.69 -15.25
CA ALA A 211 4.65 -26.64 -16.70
C ALA A 211 3.76 -25.59 -17.41
N THR A 212 2.78 -25.03 -16.71
CA THR A 212 1.89 -24.01 -17.26
C THR A 212 2.40 -22.57 -17.04
N TYR A 213 3.45 -22.40 -16.23
CA TYR A 213 4.01 -21.09 -15.93
C TYR A 213 5.23 -20.80 -16.79
N ASP A 214 5.19 -19.63 -17.44
CA ASP A 214 6.37 -19.03 -18.08
C ASP A 214 6.83 -17.83 -17.24
N LEU A 215 7.88 -18.04 -16.48
CA LEU A 215 8.48 -17.03 -15.61
C LEU A 215 9.80 -16.48 -16.18
N SER A 216 10.09 -16.76 -17.46
CA SER A 216 11.36 -16.37 -18.11
C SER A 216 11.61 -14.85 -18.16
N ASN A 217 10.54 -14.05 -18.03
CA ASN A 217 10.65 -12.60 -17.96
C ASN A 217 10.93 -12.06 -16.56
N TRP A 218 10.78 -12.87 -15.52
CA TRP A 218 10.94 -12.44 -14.13
C TRP A 218 12.42 -12.26 -13.78
N ARG A 219 12.91 -11.02 -13.91
CA ARG A 219 14.33 -10.69 -13.71
C ARG A 219 14.66 -10.29 -12.27
N VAL A 220 13.68 -9.80 -11.47
CA VAL A 220 13.85 -9.41 -10.08
C VAL A 220 12.78 -10.10 -9.23
N ALA A 221 13.23 -10.96 -8.29
CA ALA A 221 12.40 -11.76 -7.39
C ALA A 221 12.72 -11.47 -5.91
#